data_3f976a13bad8be7ec5e85d1fbbd082d8
#
_entry.id   3f976a13bad8be7ec5e85d1fbbd082d8
#
_cell.length_a   1.000
_cell.length_b   1.000
_cell.length_c   1.000
_cell.angle_alpha   90.00
_cell.angle_beta   90.00
_cell.angle_gamma   90.00
#
_symmetry.space_group_name_H-M   'P 1'
#
loop_
_entity.id
_entity.type
_entity.pdbx_description
1 polymer ?
#
loop_
_entity_poly.entity_id
_entity_poly.type
_entity_poly.pdbx_seq_one_letter_code
_entity_poly.pdbx_strand_id
1 'polypeptide(L)'
;MSSIKKNFLYNSLYQILVMFIPLITTPYISRVLGAQGVGTYSYAYSIANYFVLFIMLGLNNYGNRTIARVRDNEEKLSKTFWSIYALQLFLGIIINIIYVGYSFFISSNIYISLSMFFYVLSATFDINWLFFGLEKFKLTIIRNTTIKILTTICIFWFVNTSKDIVVYCLIMTSGMLLSQLLLWPYVIKKIKVYRPNFQDISKHIKPNLILFITVIAVSLFNIMDKIMLGIMTTKVEVGFYESSQKIIAIPTALITSLGTVMLPRMSNMVEKNEEQIDIYKYHICNVFINITLLWNYGCFKRICTIILWCGL
;
A
#
# COMPACT_ATOMS: atom_id res chain seq x y z
N MET A 1 17.69 23.86 -8.27
CA MET A 1 16.21 24.03 -8.25
C MET A 1 15.44 23.11 -9.17
N SER A 2 16.01 22.53 -10.22
CA SER A 2 15.29 21.69 -11.19
C SER A 2 14.92 20.29 -10.68
N SER A 3 15.68 19.68 -9.78
CA SER A 3 15.48 18.30 -9.32
C SER A 3 14.23 18.15 -8.42
N ILE A 4 14.04 19.03 -7.44
CA ILE A 4 12.91 18.97 -6.50
C ILE A 4 11.58 19.19 -7.22
N LYS A 5 11.50 20.17 -8.11
CA LYS A 5 10.28 20.45 -8.90
C LYS A 5 9.92 19.29 -9.82
N LYS A 6 10.93 18.66 -10.46
CA LYS A 6 10.72 17.46 -11.29
C LYS A 6 10.24 16.26 -10.49
N ASN A 7 10.85 16.01 -9.34
CA ASN A 7 10.44 14.92 -8.45
C ASN A 7 9.02 15.12 -7.91
N PHE A 8 8.65 16.36 -7.57
CA PHE A 8 7.29 16.71 -7.18
C PHE A 8 6.29 16.45 -8.31
N LEU A 9 6.60 16.90 -9.53
CA LEU A 9 5.72 16.68 -10.68
C LEU A 9 5.53 15.20 -11.00
N TYR A 10 6.61 14.39 -10.99
CA TYR A 10 6.51 12.94 -11.18
C TYR A 10 5.66 12.27 -10.10
N ASN A 11 5.82 12.67 -8.84
CA ASN A 11 5.05 12.11 -7.75
C ASN A 11 3.56 12.48 -7.86
N SER A 12 3.26 13.72 -8.23
CA SER A 12 1.88 14.18 -8.43
C SER A 12 1.20 13.47 -9.59
N LEU A 13 1.88 13.32 -10.73
CA LEU A 13 1.38 12.55 -11.88
C LEU A 13 1.14 11.09 -11.52
N TYR A 14 2.05 10.48 -10.75
CA TYR A 14 1.88 9.12 -10.26
C TYR A 14 0.66 9.00 -9.34
N GLN A 15 0.46 9.92 -8.40
CA GLN A 15 -0.71 9.89 -7.52
C GLN A 15 -2.02 10.01 -8.30
N ILE A 16 -2.07 10.90 -9.28
CA ILE A 16 -3.22 11.03 -10.19
C ILE A 16 -3.48 9.70 -10.89
N LEU A 17 -2.46 9.08 -11.49
CA LEU A 17 -2.60 7.82 -12.20
C LEU A 17 -3.05 6.67 -11.27
N VAL A 18 -2.49 6.60 -10.06
CA VAL A 18 -2.89 5.62 -9.03
C VAL A 18 -4.36 5.77 -8.62
N MET A 19 -4.87 7.00 -8.66
CA MET A 19 -6.27 7.29 -8.35
C MET A 19 -7.21 6.95 -9.52
N PHE A 20 -6.79 7.21 -10.77
CA PHE A 20 -7.63 6.96 -11.96
C PHE A 20 -7.71 5.48 -12.35
N ILE A 21 -6.64 4.71 -12.20
CA ILE A 21 -6.66 3.28 -12.57
C ILE A 21 -7.77 2.51 -11.83
N PRO A 22 -7.93 2.60 -10.50
CA PRO A 22 -9.03 1.95 -9.80
C PRO A 22 -10.43 2.41 -10.24
N LEU A 23 -10.59 3.67 -10.66
CA LEU A 23 -11.86 4.18 -11.18
C LEU A 23 -12.31 3.44 -12.45
N ILE A 24 -11.36 3.03 -13.28
CA ILE A 24 -11.64 2.30 -14.51
C ILE A 24 -11.75 0.80 -14.22
N THR A 25 -10.84 0.24 -13.41
CA THR A 25 -10.79 -1.20 -13.16
C THR A 25 -11.86 -1.68 -12.20
N THR A 26 -12.24 -0.90 -11.18
CA THR A 26 -13.22 -1.34 -10.17
C THR A 26 -14.59 -1.62 -10.78
N PRO A 27 -15.20 -0.76 -11.61
CA PRO A 27 -16.49 -1.08 -12.24
C PRO A 27 -16.43 -2.32 -13.14
N TYR A 28 -15.32 -2.50 -13.87
CA TYR A 28 -15.13 -3.69 -14.69
C TYR A 28 -15.08 -4.96 -13.85
N ILE A 29 -14.21 -4.98 -12.83
CA ILE A 29 -14.04 -6.13 -11.93
C ILE A 29 -15.32 -6.44 -11.19
N SER A 30 -16.04 -5.43 -10.71
CA SER A 30 -17.34 -5.62 -10.03
C SER A 30 -18.41 -6.22 -10.94
N ARG A 31 -18.40 -5.90 -12.23
CA ARG A 31 -19.32 -6.51 -13.22
C ARG A 31 -18.93 -7.94 -13.56
N VAL A 32 -17.64 -8.22 -13.74
CA VAL A 32 -17.15 -9.53 -14.20
C VAL A 32 -17.12 -10.53 -13.05
N LEU A 33 -16.53 -10.20 -11.92
CA LEU A 33 -16.37 -11.10 -10.78
C LEU A 33 -17.54 -11.06 -9.80
N GLY A 34 -18.38 -10.01 -9.87
CA GLY A 34 -19.45 -9.76 -8.91
C GLY A 34 -18.94 -9.40 -7.51
N ALA A 35 -19.87 -9.07 -6.62
CA ALA A 35 -19.54 -8.72 -5.24
C ALA A 35 -18.84 -9.87 -4.49
N GLN A 36 -19.24 -11.12 -4.75
CA GLN A 36 -18.62 -12.29 -4.15
C GLN A 36 -17.16 -12.44 -4.53
N GLY A 37 -16.81 -12.25 -5.81
CA GLY A 37 -15.42 -12.35 -6.27
C GLY A 37 -14.54 -11.23 -5.70
N VAL A 38 -15.04 -9.97 -5.75
CA VAL A 38 -14.35 -8.82 -5.16
C VAL A 38 -14.13 -9.03 -3.66
N GLY A 39 -15.14 -9.51 -2.94
CA GLY A 39 -15.04 -9.74 -1.50
C GLY A 39 -14.09 -10.90 -1.15
N THR A 40 -14.10 -11.97 -1.93
CA THR A 40 -13.18 -13.10 -1.73
C THR A 40 -11.72 -12.67 -1.93
N TYR A 41 -11.44 -11.90 -2.98
CA TYR A 41 -10.12 -11.30 -3.18
C TYR A 41 -9.71 -10.39 -2.02
N SER A 42 -10.59 -9.44 -1.65
CA SER A 42 -10.31 -8.46 -0.60
C SER A 42 -10.06 -9.11 0.76
N TYR A 43 -10.84 -10.14 1.10
CA TYR A 43 -10.65 -10.94 2.30
C TYR A 43 -9.29 -11.66 2.30
N ALA A 44 -8.98 -12.41 1.25
CA ALA A 44 -7.71 -13.13 1.12
C ALA A 44 -6.51 -12.18 1.13
N TYR A 45 -6.62 -11.05 0.43
CA TYR A 45 -5.60 -9.99 0.41
C TYR A 45 -5.39 -9.37 1.80
N SER A 46 -6.46 -9.14 2.56
CA SER A 46 -6.38 -8.60 3.91
C SER A 46 -5.64 -9.52 4.87
N ILE A 47 -5.87 -10.83 4.78
CA ILE A 47 -5.12 -11.83 5.55
C ILE A 47 -3.66 -11.83 5.12
N ALA A 48 -3.38 -11.95 3.83
CA ALA A 48 -2.01 -11.95 3.29
C ALA A 48 -1.24 -10.68 3.70
N ASN A 49 -1.93 -9.53 3.78
CA ASN A 49 -1.33 -8.27 4.17
C ASN A 49 -0.83 -8.27 5.64
N TYR A 50 -1.47 -9.00 6.54
CA TYR A 50 -0.90 -9.18 7.89
C TYR A 50 0.42 -9.93 7.86
N PHE A 51 0.55 -10.97 7.05
CA PHE A 51 1.83 -11.65 6.87
C PHE A 51 2.90 -10.72 6.30
N VAL A 52 2.54 -9.89 5.32
CA VAL A 52 3.42 -8.85 4.78
C VAL A 52 3.86 -7.86 5.86
N LEU A 53 2.96 -7.43 6.74
CA LEU A 53 3.29 -6.54 7.86
C LEU A 53 4.31 -7.17 8.81
N PHE A 54 4.21 -8.47 9.09
CA PHE A 54 5.19 -9.18 9.93
C PHE A 54 6.55 -9.36 9.24
N ILE A 55 6.63 -9.46 7.91
CA ILE A 55 7.90 -9.46 7.17
C ILE A 55 8.54 -8.07 7.22
N MET A 56 7.74 -7.05 6.92
CA MET A 56 8.24 -5.67 6.80
C MET A 56 8.46 -5.01 8.15
N LEU A 57 7.72 -5.41 9.18
CA LEU A 57 7.69 -4.73 10.48
C LEU A 57 7.56 -3.19 10.29
N GLY A 58 8.49 -2.42 10.86
CA GLY A 58 8.61 -0.98 10.66
C GLY A 58 9.62 -0.55 9.58
N LEU A 59 10.08 -1.48 8.72
CA LEU A 59 11.21 -1.27 7.80
C LEU A 59 11.01 -0.10 6.83
N ASN A 60 9.80 0.13 6.35
CA ASN A 60 9.54 1.26 5.45
C ASN A 60 9.97 2.59 6.06
N ASN A 61 9.65 2.83 7.32
CA ASN A 61 10.03 4.06 8.02
C ASN A 61 11.45 3.98 8.56
N TYR A 62 11.82 2.85 9.16
CA TYR A 62 13.14 2.65 9.75
C TYR A 62 14.25 2.65 8.71
N GLY A 63 14.11 1.84 7.67
CA GLY A 63 15.08 1.69 6.60
C GLY A 63 15.30 3.00 5.84
N ASN A 64 14.21 3.69 5.47
CA ASN A 64 14.27 5.00 4.83
C ASN A 64 15.12 5.99 5.64
N ARG A 65 14.81 6.17 6.94
CA ARG A 65 15.54 7.10 7.83
C ARG A 65 17.00 6.69 8.03
N THR A 66 17.26 5.39 8.15
CA THR A 66 18.60 4.87 8.40
C THR A 66 19.48 4.99 7.17
N ILE A 67 18.97 4.67 5.99
CA ILE A 67 19.68 4.84 4.70
C ILE A 67 19.98 6.32 4.43
N ALA A 68 19.01 7.21 4.65
CA ALA A 68 19.21 8.65 4.45
C ALA A 68 20.40 9.21 5.25
N ARG A 69 20.67 8.66 6.44
CA ARG A 69 21.79 9.08 7.30
C ARG A 69 23.16 8.61 6.81
N VAL A 70 23.21 7.52 6.04
CA VAL A 70 24.48 6.89 5.59
C VAL A 70 24.71 6.98 4.09
N ARG A 71 23.82 7.64 3.35
CA ARG A 71 23.81 7.66 1.89
C ARG A 71 25.06 8.23 1.24
N ASP A 72 25.77 9.11 1.93
CA ASP A 72 26.95 9.80 1.40
C ASP A 72 28.23 8.97 1.55
N ASN A 73 28.18 7.84 2.27
CA ASN A 73 29.32 6.92 2.44
C ASN A 73 28.95 5.54 1.91
N GLU A 74 29.55 5.15 0.78
CA GLU A 74 29.22 3.89 0.07
C GLU A 74 29.48 2.63 0.92
N GLU A 75 30.50 2.62 1.75
CA GLU A 75 30.83 1.47 2.58
C GLU A 75 29.81 1.30 3.71
N LYS A 76 29.51 2.39 4.43
CA LYS A 76 28.46 2.40 5.47
C LYS A 76 27.10 2.09 4.89
N LEU A 77 26.79 2.62 3.70
CA LEU A 77 25.53 2.34 2.99
C LEU A 77 25.41 0.84 2.69
N SER A 78 26.46 0.23 2.13
CA SER A 78 26.45 -1.18 1.78
C SER A 78 26.32 -2.06 3.03
N LYS A 79 27.07 -1.77 4.09
CA LYS A 79 26.97 -2.48 5.36
C LYS A 79 25.55 -2.38 5.96
N THR A 80 25.00 -1.17 6.01
CA THR A 80 23.67 -0.92 6.58
C THR A 80 22.57 -1.58 5.77
N PHE A 81 22.64 -1.50 4.43
CA PHE A 81 21.68 -2.14 3.55
C PHE A 81 21.61 -3.64 3.77
N TRP A 82 22.75 -4.33 3.70
CA TRP A 82 22.78 -5.78 3.86
C TRP A 82 22.40 -6.24 5.27
N SER A 83 22.71 -5.46 6.30
CA SER A 83 22.30 -5.77 7.67
C SER A 83 20.78 -5.69 7.87
N ILE A 84 20.13 -4.66 7.33
CA ILE A 84 18.67 -4.50 7.36
C ILE A 84 18.01 -5.56 6.48
N TYR A 85 18.53 -5.79 5.27
CA TYR A 85 17.97 -6.76 4.34
C TYR A 85 18.10 -8.20 4.87
N ALA A 86 19.19 -8.55 5.53
CA ALA A 86 19.35 -9.87 6.16
C ALA A 86 18.28 -10.11 7.22
N LEU A 87 17.90 -9.11 8.02
CA LEU A 87 16.79 -9.21 8.97
C LEU A 87 15.47 -9.44 8.24
N GLN A 88 15.19 -8.66 7.19
CA GLN A 88 13.98 -8.81 6.37
C GLN A 88 13.91 -10.19 5.70
N LEU A 89 15.01 -10.66 5.14
CA LEU A 89 15.10 -11.97 4.50
C LEU A 89 14.83 -13.11 5.50
N PHE A 90 15.43 -13.03 6.67
CA PHE A 90 15.22 -14.02 7.74
C PHE A 90 13.75 -14.10 8.15
N LEU A 91 13.12 -12.94 8.43
CA LEU A 91 11.70 -12.88 8.73
C LEU A 91 10.85 -13.33 7.54
N GLY A 92 11.25 -12.93 6.34
CA GLY A 92 10.59 -13.32 5.10
C GLY A 92 10.52 -14.83 4.92
N ILE A 93 11.62 -15.56 5.12
CA ILE A 93 11.65 -17.01 5.01
C ILE A 93 10.68 -17.64 6.03
N ILE A 94 10.76 -17.25 7.30
CA ILE A 94 9.92 -17.80 8.36
C ILE A 94 8.44 -17.54 8.06
N ILE A 95 8.08 -16.32 7.76
CA ILE A 95 6.68 -15.92 7.53
C ILE A 95 6.12 -16.56 6.25
N ASN A 96 6.91 -16.70 5.19
CA ASN A 96 6.46 -17.40 3.99
C ASN A 96 6.18 -18.90 4.27
N ILE A 97 7.00 -19.56 5.08
CA ILE A 97 6.74 -20.95 5.50
C ILE A 97 5.44 -21.04 6.30
N ILE A 98 5.23 -20.12 7.27
CA ILE A 98 4.00 -20.06 8.06
C ILE A 98 2.79 -19.79 7.15
N TYR A 99 2.92 -18.89 6.15
CA TYR A 99 1.86 -18.58 5.21
C TYR A 99 1.47 -19.80 4.34
N VAL A 100 2.44 -20.54 3.87
CA VAL A 100 2.19 -21.80 3.15
C VAL A 100 1.44 -22.80 4.05
N GLY A 101 1.88 -22.97 5.30
CA GLY A 101 1.14 -23.77 6.29
C GLY A 101 -0.29 -23.29 6.48
N TYR A 102 -0.49 -21.98 6.65
CA TYR A 102 -1.84 -21.37 6.71
C TYR A 102 -2.68 -21.73 5.48
N SER A 103 -2.09 -21.65 4.27
CA SER A 103 -2.80 -21.91 3.02
C SER A 103 -3.30 -23.35 2.91
N PHE A 104 -2.55 -24.32 3.42
CA PHE A 104 -2.93 -25.73 3.36
C PHE A 104 -3.87 -26.17 4.49
N PHE A 105 -3.68 -25.65 5.72
CA PHE A 105 -4.38 -26.17 6.90
C PHE A 105 -5.58 -25.35 7.34
N ILE A 106 -5.60 -24.05 7.04
CA ILE A 106 -6.59 -23.12 7.61
C ILE A 106 -7.46 -22.46 6.52
N SER A 107 -6.92 -22.24 5.33
CA SER A 107 -7.61 -21.49 4.28
C SER A 107 -8.83 -22.25 3.73
N SER A 108 -9.95 -21.54 3.60
CA SER A 108 -11.18 -22.09 2.99
C SER A 108 -11.05 -22.35 1.48
N ASN A 109 -10.13 -21.67 0.79
CA ASN A 109 -9.88 -21.86 -0.64
C ASN A 109 -8.37 -21.79 -0.91
N ILE A 110 -7.79 -22.98 -1.06
CA ILE A 110 -6.36 -23.16 -1.25
C ILE A 110 -5.82 -22.46 -2.50
N TYR A 111 -6.57 -22.44 -3.61
CA TYR A 111 -6.10 -21.85 -4.86
C TYR A 111 -5.97 -20.33 -4.75
N ILE A 112 -6.93 -19.69 -4.10
CA ILE A 112 -6.88 -18.23 -3.85
C ILE A 112 -5.78 -17.92 -2.86
N SER A 113 -5.64 -18.69 -1.78
CA SER A 113 -4.60 -18.47 -0.79
C SER A 113 -3.21 -18.66 -1.40
N LEU A 114 -2.98 -19.72 -2.18
CA LEU A 114 -1.70 -19.92 -2.88
C LEU A 114 -1.39 -18.83 -3.89
N SER A 115 -2.42 -18.28 -4.57
CA SER A 115 -2.18 -17.14 -5.46
C SER A 115 -1.74 -15.88 -4.67
N MET A 116 -2.20 -15.69 -3.44
CA MET A 116 -1.73 -14.61 -2.57
C MET A 116 -0.30 -14.82 -2.03
N PHE A 117 0.25 -16.04 -2.10
CA PHE A 117 1.64 -16.32 -1.74
C PHE A 117 2.65 -15.41 -2.47
N PHE A 118 2.42 -15.12 -3.75
CA PHE A 118 3.27 -14.19 -4.52
C PHE A 118 3.30 -12.78 -3.91
N TYR A 119 2.20 -12.35 -3.31
CA TYR A 119 2.15 -11.08 -2.60
C TYR A 119 2.97 -11.12 -1.30
N VAL A 120 2.82 -12.17 -0.50
CA VAL A 120 3.60 -12.34 0.73
C VAL A 120 5.09 -12.47 0.40
N LEU A 121 5.43 -13.24 -0.64
CA LEU A 121 6.80 -13.38 -1.13
C LEU A 121 7.38 -12.05 -1.61
N SER A 122 6.57 -11.19 -2.22
CA SER A 122 7.02 -9.88 -2.71
C SER A 122 7.55 -8.99 -1.58
N ALA A 123 7.01 -9.12 -0.36
CA ALA A 123 7.48 -8.38 0.80
C ALA A 123 8.91 -8.76 1.21
N THR A 124 9.31 -10.01 0.97
CA THR A 124 10.70 -10.45 1.22
C THR A 124 11.70 -9.72 0.31
N PHE A 125 11.28 -9.38 -0.92
CA PHE A 125 12.10 -8.67 -1.90
C PHE A 125 11.85 -7.17 -1.94
N ASP A 126 11.01 -6.63 -1.06
CA ASP A 126 10.69 -5.20 -1.03
C ASP A 126 11.85 -4.38 -0.46
N ILE A 127 12.49 -3.63 -1.32
CA ILE A 127 13.60 -2.73 -1.01
C ILE A 127 13.26 -1.26 -1.31
N ASN A 128 11.96 -0.91 -1.31
CA ASN A 128 11.54 0.48 -1.55
C ASN A 128 12.13 1.46 -0.55
N TRP A 129 12.30 1.04 0.71
CA TRP A 129 12.91 1.84 1.77
C TRP A 129 14.34 2.31 1.44
N LEU A 130 15.10 1.52 0.65
CA LEU A 130 16.41 1.93 0.15
C LEU A 130 16.28 3.12 -0.81
N PHE A 131 15.41 3.00 -1.81
CA PHE A 131 15.26 4.04 -2.85
C PHE A 131 14.66 5.33 -2.28
N PHE A 132 13.79 5.24 -1.29
CA PHE A 132 13.26 6.39 -0.58
C PHE A 132 14.36 7.07 0.24
N GLY A 133 15.21 6.32 0.95
CA GLY A 133 16.35 6.84 1.67
C GLY A 133 17.41 7.49 0.78
N LEU A 134 17.58 6.97 -0.44
CA LEU A 134 18.45 7.55 -1.46
C LEU A 134 17.82 8.73 -2.25
N GLU A 135 16.56 9.09 -1.94
CA GLU A 135 15.76 10.09 -2.67
C GLU A 135 15.61 9.80 -4.17
N LYS A 136 15.65 8.51 -4.57
CA LYS A 136 15.53 8.08 -5.97
C LYS A 136 14.10 7.71 -6.34
N PHE A 137 13.16 8.60 -6.06
CA PHE A 137 11.73 8.40 -6.27
C PHE A 137 11.37 8.10 -7.73
N LYS A 138 12.09 8.67 -8.70
CA LYS A 138 11.81 8.46 -10.12
C LYS A 138 11.81 7.00 -10.52
N LEU A 139 12.76 6.20 -10.00
CA LEU A 139 12.86 4.78 -10.34
C LEU A 139 11.65 3.99 -9.82
N THR A 140 11.27 4.23 -8.56
CA THR A 140 10.12 3.55 -7.95
C THR A 140 8.80 3.95 -8.59
N ILE A 141 8.65 5.24 -8.96
CA ILE A 141 7.46 5.77 -9.63
C ILE A 141 7.30 5.15 -11.02
N ILE A 142 8.32 5.20 -11.87
CA ILE A 142 8.26 4.66 -13.24
C ILE A 142 7.93 3.16 -13.19
N ARG A 143 8.65 2.40 -12.37
CA ARG A 143 8.40 0.97 -12.19
C ARG A 143 6.95 0.70 -11.75
N ASN A 144 6.49 1.34 -10.69
CA ASN A 144 5.14 1.15 -10.17
C ASN A 144 4.08 1.47 -11.22
N THR A 145 4.27 2.58 -11.96
CA THR A 145 3.37 2.98 -13.04
C THR A 145 3.33 1.94 -14.15
N THR A 146 4.50 1.49 -14.63
CA THR A 146 4.60 0.49 -15.70
C THR A 146 3.92 -0.82 -15.31
N ILE A 147 4.24 -1.35 -14.13
CA ILE A 147 3.61 -2.59 -13.66
C ILE A 147 2.10 -2.42 -13.47
N LYS A 148 1.65 -1.29 -12.96
CA LYS A 148 0.22 -1.03 -12.75
C LYS A 148 -0.56 -0.97 -14.06
N ILE A 149 0.02 -0.34 -15.10
CA ILE A 149 -0.57 -0.34 -16.44
C ILE A 149 -0.58 -1.76 -17.03
N LEU A 150 0.53 -2.49 -16.91
CA LEU A 150 0.64 -3.85 -17.43
C LEU A 150 -0.37 -4.79 -16.75
N THR A 151 -0.46 -4.77 -15.43
CA THR A 151 -1.45 -5.58 -14.70
C THR A 151 -2.88 -5.20 -15.07
N THR A 152 -3.16 -3.92 -15.29
CA THR A 152 -4.47 -3.45 -15.75
C THR A 152 -4.81 -4.02 -17.13
N ILE A 153 -3.89 -3.97 -18.08
CA ILE A 153 -4.08 -4.56 -19.40
C ILE A 153 -4.31 -6.07 -19.31
N CYS A 154 -3.52 -6.77 -18.50
CA CYS A 154 -3.70 -8.21 -18.28
C CYS A 154 -5.08 -8.54 -17.68
N ILE A 155 -5.58 -7.71 -16.74
CA ILE A 155 -6.91 -7.91 -16.17
C ILE A 155 -7.98 -7.84 -17.25
N PHE A 156 -7.97 -6.83 -18.12
CA PHE A 156 -8.95 -6.70 -19.19
C PHE A 156 -8.86 -7.84 -20.23
N TRP A 157 -7.71 -8.45 -20.39
CA TRP A 157 -7.49 -9.50 -21.38
C TRP A 157 -7.86 -10.90 -20.87
N PHE A 158 -7.52 -11.19 -19.60
CA PHE A 158 -7.62 -12.54 -19.05
C PHE A 158 -8.77 -12.75 -18.07
N VAL A 159 -9.39 -11.69 -17.56
CA VAL A 159 -10.46 -11.79 -16.55
C VAL A 159 -11.80 -11.44 -17.21
N ASN A 160 -12.49 -12.43 -17.75
CA ASN A 160 -13.72 -12.24 -18.52
C ASN A 160 -14.96 -12.85 -17.86
N THR A 161 -14.77 -13.78 -16.92
CA THR A 161 -15.86 -14.49 -16.26
C THR A 161 -15.72 -14.48 -14.74
N SER A 162 -16.81 -14.76 -14.04
CA SER A 162 -16.79 -14.85 -12.57
C SER A 162 -15.92 -15.99 -12.02
N LYS A 163 -15.58 -16.98 -12.86
CA LYS A 163 -14.69 -18.09 -12.50
C LYS A 163 -13.22 -17.70 -12.50
N ASP A 164 -12.86 -16.59 -13.14
CA ASP A 164 -11.48 -16.15 -13.33
C ASP A 164 -10.88 -15.43 -12.10
N ILE A 165 -11.51 -15.60 -10.93
CA ILE A 165 -11.04 -14.97 -9.68
C ILE A 165 -9.59 -15.38 -9.35
N VAL A 166 -9.20 -16.65 -9.56
CA VAL A 166 -7.82 -17.11 -9.31
C VAL A 166 -6.85 -16.43 -10.27
N VAL A 167 -7.24 -16.28 -11.54
CA VAL A 167 -6.45 -15.57 -12.56
C VAL A 167 -6.27 -14.11 -12.16
N TYR A 168 -7.34 -13.45 -11.72
CA TYR A 168 -7.29 -12.08 -11.20
C TYR A 168 -6.32 -11.96 -10.02
N CYS A 169 -6.41 -12.86 -9.03
CA CYS A 169 -5.49 -12.90 -7.89
C CYS A 169 -4.04 -13.06 -8.36
N LEU A 170 -3.76 -13.99 -9.28
CA LEU A 170 -2.42 -14.24 -9.80
C LEU A 170 -1.85 -13.02 -10.54
N ILE A 171 -2.64 -12.35 -11.39
CA ILE A 171 -2.19 -11.14 -12.10
C ILE A 171 -1.81 -10.04 -11.10
N MET A 172 -2.65 -9.80 -10.10
CA MET A 172 -2.40 -8.76 -9.11
C MET A 172 -1.15 -9.06 -8.26
N THR A 173 -1.03 -10.28 -7.76
CA THR A 173 0.06 -10.66 -6.84
C THR A 173 1.38 -10.89 -7.55
N SER A 174 1.37 -11.48 -8.75
CA SER A 174 2.57 -11.61 -9.59
C SER A 174 3.08 -10.24 -10.05
N GLY A 175 2.20 -9.31 -10.37
CA GLY A 175 2.56 -7.93 -10.65
C GLY A 175 3.29 -7.26 -9.48
N MET A 176 2.82 -7.48 -8.24
CA MET A 176 3.49 -6.99 -7.04
C MET A 176 4.89 -7.59 -6.88
N LEU A 177 5.03 -8.90 -7.06
CA LEU A 177 6.32 -9.58 -6.99
C LEU A 177 7.29 -9.07 -8.07
N LEU A 178 6.85 -9.03 -9.33
CA LEU A 178 7.65 -8.51 -10.44
C LEU A 178 8.08 -7.07 -10.18
N SER A 179 7.19 -6.25 -9.63
CA SER A 179 7.50 -4.89 -9.25
C SER A 179 8.71 -4.83 -8.29
N GLN A 180 8.78 -5.68 -7.29
CA GLN A 180 9.90 -5.68 -6.36
C GLN A 180 11.18 -6.21 -7.00
N LEU A 181 11.09 -7.29 -7.77
CA LEU A 181 12.25 -7.90 -8.42
C LEU A 181 12.95 -6.97 -9.42
N LEU A 182 12.21 -6.10 -10.10
CA LEU A 182 12.76 -5.12 -11.04
C LEU A 182 13.70 -4.08 -10.41
N LEU A 183 13.71 -3.92 -9.10
CA LEU A 183 14.64 -3.02 -8.40
C LEU A 183 16.01 -3.67 -8.12
N TRP A 184 16.10 -4.99 -8.07
CA TRP A 184 17.30 -5.71 -7.67
C TRP A 184 18.50 -5.51 -8.59
N PRO A 185 18.35 -5.45 -9.93
CA PRO A 185 19.48 -5.16 -10.82
C PRO A 185 20.17 -3.84 -10.51
N TYR A 186 19.43 -2.85 -10.01
CA TYR A 186 20.02 -1.59 -9.57
C TYR A 186 20.88 -1.74 -8.31
N VAL A 187 20.42 -2.52 -7.34
CA VAL A 187 21.14 -2.79 -6.09
C VAL A 187 22.47 -3.50 -6.40
N ILE A 188 22.41 -4.57 -7.21
CA ILE A 188 23.59 -5.35 -7.59
C ILE A 188 24.67 -4.48 -8.25
N LYS A 189 24.26 -3.46 -9.02
CA LYS A 189 25.21 -2.55 -9.70
C LYS A 189 25.79 -1.46 -8.79
N LYS A 190 25.09 -1.05 -7.73
CA LYS A 190 25.43 0.15 -6.95
C LYS A 190 25.88 -0.15 -5.52
N ILE A 191 25.50 -1.26 -4.96
CA ILE A 191 25.77 -1.61 -3.57
C ILE A 191 26.76 -2.78 -3.54
N LYS A 192 27.90 -2.57 -2.88
CA LYS A 192 28.90 -3.63 -2.70
C LYS A 192 28.33 -4.73 -1.82
N VAL A 193 28.59 -5.98 -2.18
CA VAL A 193 28.17 -7.12 -1.38
C VAL A 193 28.91 -7.10 -0.04
N TYR A 194 28.14 -7.13 1.04
CA TYR A 194 28.66 -7.22 2.40
C TYR A 194 27.97 -8.38 3.13
N ARG A 195 28.71 -9.18 3.87
CA ARG A 195 28.16 -10.25 4.70
C ARG A 195 27.97 -9.72 6.12
N PRO A 196 26.74 -9.40 6.55
CA PRO A 196 26.50 -8.85 7.88
C PRO A 196 26.77 -9.90 8.95
N ASN A 197 27.37 -9.47 10.07
CA ASN A 197 27.48 -10.29 11.27
C ASN A 197 26.20 -10.18 12.10
N PHE A 198 25.93 -11.16 12.96
CA PHE A 198 24.75 -11.16 13.84
C PHE A 198 24.63 -9.88 14.68
N GLN A 199 25.75 -9.34 15.16
CA GLN A 199 25.78 -8.07 15.88
C GLN A 199 25.33 -6.87 15.03
N ASP A 200 25.62 -6.89 13.73
CA ASP A 200 25.18 -5.82 12.81
C ASP A 200 23.66 -5.90 12.58
N ILE A 201 23.10 -7.12 12.49
CA ILE A 201 21.66 -7.35 12.31
C ILE A 201 20.88 -6.98 13.58
N SER A 202 21.36 -7.41 14.76
CA SER A 202 20.65 -7.23 16.02
C SER A 202 20.42 -5.78 16.42
N LYS A 203 21.31 -4.87 16.01
CA LYS A 203 21.18 -3.41 16.21
C LYS A 203 19.92 -2.83 15.56
N HIS A 204 19.42 -3.48 14.49
CA HIS A 204 18.26 -3.01 13.74
C HIS A 204 16.94 -3.59 14.27
N ILE A 205 16.96 -4.62 15.13
CA ILE A 205 15.74 -5.28 15.61
C ILE A 205 14.92 -4.35 16.50
N LYS A 206 15.51 -3.85 17.59
CA LYS A 206 14.80 -3.03 18.59
C LYS A 206 14.19 -1.75 17.99
N PRO A 207 14.93 -0.92 17.23
CA PRO A 207 14.35 0.28 16.64
C PRO A 207 13.24 -0.02 15.62
N ASN A 208 13.35 -1.14 14.90
CA ASN A 208 12.35 -1.57 13.94
C ASN A 208 11.06 -2.02 14.64
N LEU A 209 11.17 -2.79 15.72
CA LEU A 209 10.02 -3.23 16.52
C LEU A 209 9.27 -2.05 17.17
N ILE A 210 9.96 -1.01 17.63
CA ILE A 210 9.31 0.18 18.17
C ILE A 210 8.43 0.86 17.11
N LEU A 211 8.92 0.97 15.88
CA LEU A 211 8.14 1.53 14.77
C LEU A 211 7.02 0.58 14.30
N PHE A 212 7.19 -0.72 14.49
CA PHE A 212 6.18 -1.70 14.15
C PHE A 212 4.89 -1.56 14.97
N ILE A 213 4.99 -1.16 16.24
CA ILE A 213 3.81 -0.92 17.08
C ILE A 213 2.87 0.10 16.43
N THR A 214 3.42 1.18 15.89
CA THR A 214 2.62 2.20 15.20
C THR A 214 2.03 1.67 13.89
N VAL A 215 2.77 0.86 13.15
CA VAL A 215 2.30 0.24 11.90
C VAL A 215 1.18 -0.75 12.17
N ILE A 216 1.29 -1.60 13.19
CA ILE A 216 0.20 -2.51 13.61
C ILE A 216 -1.05 -1.73 14.01
N ALA A 217 -0.93 -0.71 14.84
CA ALA A 217 -2.07 0.08 15.29
C ALA A 217 -2.86 0.66 14.10
N VAL A 218 -2.17 1.24 13.12
CA VAL A 218 -2.79 1.76 11.90
C VAL A 218 -3.38 0.64 11.03
N SER A 219 -2.70 -0.51 10.93
CA SER A 219 -3.18 -1.62 10.11
C SER A 219 -4.43 -2.30 10.69
N LEU A 220 -4.51 -2.41 12.02
CA LEU A 220 -5.72 -2.89 12.68
C LEU A 220 -6.93 -2.03 12.30
N PHE A 221 -6.76 -0.71 12.28
CA PHE A 221 -7.82 0.21 11.91
C PHE A 221 -8.26 0.11 10.44
N ASN A 222 -7.35 -0.21 9.52
CA ASN A 222 -7.63 -0.17 8.09
C ASN A 222 -7.97 -1.53 7.47
N ILE A 223 -7.58 -2.64 8.11
CA ILE A 223 -7.63 -3.97 7.48
C ILE A 223 -8.51 -4.93 8.27
N MET A 224 -8.57 -4.79 9.60
CA MET A 224 -9.27 -5.73 10.50
C MET A 224 -10.76 -5.83 10.17
N ASP A 225 -11.38 -4.71 9.78
CA ASP A 225 -12.80 -4.65 9.42
C ASP A 225 -13.18 -5.69 8.34
N LYS A 226 -12.34 -5.84 7.31
CA LYS A 226 -12.59 -6.77 6.21
C LYS A 226 -12.47 -8.22 6.64
N ILE A 227 -11.55 -8.50 7.55
CA ILE A 227 -11.37 -9.85 8.09
C ILE A 227 -12.52 -10.19 9.02
N MET A 228 -12.87 -9.28 9.95
CA MET A 228 -14.01 -9.48 10.86
C MET A 228 -15.30 -9.67 10.07
N LEU A 229 -15.56 -8.78 9.11
CA LEU A 229 -16.73 -8.89 8.25
C LEU A 229 -16.76 -10.23 7.49
N GLY A 230 -15.63 -10.66 6.95
CA GLY A 230 -15.54 -11.91 6.19
C GLY A 230 -15.62 -13.19 7.05
N ILE A 231 -15.41 -13.10 8.36
CA ILE A 231 -15.61 -14.20 9.32
C ILE A 231 -17.06 -14.21 9.84
N MET A 232 -17.62 -13.03 10.16
CA MET A 232 -18.92 -12.88 10.79
C MET A 232 -20.07 -12.93 9.80
N THR A 233 -19.84 -12.62 8.51
CA THR A 233 -20.88 -12.53 7.48
C THR A 233 -20.45 -13.30 6.22
N THR A 234 -20.81 -12.80 5.05
CA THR A 234 -20.51 -13.42 3.75
C THR A 234 -19.41 -12.67 2.99
N LYS A 235 -18.79 -13.32 2.03
CA LYS A 235 -17.81 -12.68 1.14
C LYS A 235 -18.46 -11.60 0.25
N VAL A 236 -19.76 -11.67 0.04
CA VAL A 236 -20.53 -10.65 -0.69
C VAL A 236 -20.52 -9.32 0.06
N GLU A 237 -20.75 -9.36 1.39
CA GLU A 237 -20.70 -8.16 2.25
C GLU A 237 -19.32 -7.51 2.27
N VAL A 238 -18.26 -8.33 2.30
CA VAL A 238 -16.88 -7.83 2.16
C VAL A 238 -16.68 -7.12 0.81
N GLY A 239 -17.30 -7.64 -0.26
CA GLY A 239 -17.23 -7.04 -1.59
C GLY A 239 -17.92 -5.68 -1.66
N PHE A 240 -19.09 -5.55 -1.05
CA PHE A 240 -19.78 -4.27 -0.95
C PHE A 240 -18.99 -3.27 -0.10
N TYR A 241 -18.44 -3.71 1.03
CA TYR A 241 -17.59 -2.89 1.89
C TYR A 241 -16.34 -2.40 1.16
N GLU A 242 -15.64 -3.28 0.45
CA GLU A 242 -14.44 -2.93 -0.34
C GLU A 242 -14.77 -1.91 -1.44
N SER A 243 -15.89 -2.11 -2.14
CA SER A 243 -16.33 -1.19 -3.20
C SER A 243 -16.67 0.19 -2.64
N SER A 244 -17.35 0.22 -1.50
CA SER A 244 -17.66 1.45 -0.77
C SER A 244 -16.39 2.18 -0.33
N GLN A 245 -15.43 1.47 0.25
CA GLN A 245 -14.14 2.02 0.67
C GLN A 245 -13.35 2.64 -0.50
N LYS A 246 -13.37 2.03 -1.68
CA LYS A 246 -12.71 2.58 -2.87
C LYS A 246 -13.34 3.89 -3.34
N ILE A 247 -14.67 4.00 -3.27
CA ILE A 247 -15.39 5.24 -3.59
C ILE A 247 -15.05 6.34 -2.58
N ILE A 248 -15.02 5.96 -1.31
CA ILE A 248 -14.67 6.82 -0.17
C ILE A 248 -13.23 7.36 -0.28
N ALA A 249 -12.31 6.54 -0.75
CA ALA A 249 -10.92 6.91 -0.88
C ALA A 249 -10.70 8.13 -1.80
N ILE A 250 -11.60 8.37 -2.78
CA ILE A 250 -11.46 9.47 -3.74
C ILE A 250 -11.59 10.85 -3.06
N PRO A 251 -12.71 11.18 -2.42
CA PRO A 251 -12.84 12.47 -1.72
C PRO A 251 -11.85 12.59 -0.55
N THR A 252 -11.55 11.48 0.15
CA THR A 252 -10.55 11.48 1.23
C THR A 252 -9.15 11.84 0.73
N ALA A 253 -8.75 11.36 -0.45
CA ALA A 253 -7.47 11.72 -1.06
C ALA A 253 -7.38 13.22 -1.40
N LEU A 254 -8.47 13.84 -1.86
CA LEU A 254 -8.53 15.28 -2.11
C LEU A 254 -8.35 16.08 -0.80
N ILE A 255 -9.05 15.65 0.26
CA ILE A 255 -8.98 16.30 1.58
C ILE A 255 -7.57 16.20 2.17
N THR A 256 -6.97 15.01 2.14
CA THR A 256 -5.62 14.78 2.65
C THR A 256 -4.57 15.55 1.87
N SER A 257 -4.74 15.71 0.55
CA SER A 257 -3.84 16.52 -0.27
C SER A 257 -3.90 18.01 0.10
N LEU A 258 -5.08 18.53 0.36
CA LEU A 258 -5.24 19.91 0.87
C LEU A 258 -4.58 20.07 2.25
N GLY A 259 -4.78 19.10 3.15
CA GLY A 259 -4.16 19.10 4.48
C GLY A 259 -2.63 19.16 4.41
N THR A 260 -2.02 18.36 3.54
CA THR A 260 -0.55 18.32 3.40
C THR A 260 0.04 19.62 2.84
N VAL A 261 -0.67 20.31 1.94
CA VAL A 261 -0.26 21.61 1.38
C VAL A 261 -0.46 22.75 2.41
N MET A 262 -1.52 22.68 3.20
CA MET A 262 -1.87 23.73 4.16
C MET A 262 -1.04 23.67 5.43
N LEU A 263 -0.59 22.48 5.86
CA LEU A 263 0.10 22.28 7.11
C LEU A 263 1.35 23.19 7.29
N PRO A 264 2.30 23.27 6.33
CA PRO A 264 3.47 24.16 6.44
C PRO A 264 3.07 25.65 6.46
N ARG A 265 2.02 26.01 5.70
CA ARG A 265 1.54 27.38 5.64
C ARG A 265 0.91 27.81 6.94
N MET A 266 0.09 26.94 7.55
CA MET A 266 -0.50 27.19 8.87
C MET A 266 0.56 27.27 9.98
N SER A 267 1.57 26.40 9.95
CA SER A 267 2.68 26.45 10.92
C SER A 267 3.43 27.78 10.87
N ASN A 268 3.66 28.31 9.68
CA ASN A 268 4.33 29.60 9.49
C ASN A 268 3.46 30.79 9.95
N MET A 269 2.12 30.71 9.75
CA MET A 269 1.17 31.73 10.21
C MET A 269 1.04 31.72 11.74
N VAL A 270 1.06 30.56 12.37
CA VAL A 270 1.06 30.43 13.85
C VAL A 270 2.30 31.08 14.45
N GLU A 271 3.47 30.89 13.82
CA GLU A 271 4.74 31.48 14.28
C GLU A 271 4.72 33.02 14.16
N LYS A 272 3.99 33.58 13.21
CA LYS A 272 3.84 35.01 12.97
C LYS A 272 2.71 35.71 13.76
N ASN A 273 1.97 34.96 14.58
CA ASN A 273 0.81 35.47 15.35
C ASN A 273 -0.23 36.22 14.48
N GLU A 274 -0.48 35.79 13.26
CA GLU A 274 -1.44 36.46 12.40
C GLU A 274 -2.88 36.10 12.79
N GLU A 275 -3.73 37.11 13.00
CA GLU A 275 -5.17 36.98 13.35
C GLU A 275 -5.99 36.19 12.30
N GLN A 276 -5.47 36.06 11.11
CA GLN A 276 -6.12 35.28 10.03
C GLN A 276 -6.16 33.77 10.27
N ILE A 277 -5.50 33.26 11.30
CA ILE A 277 -5.43 31.82 11.65
C ILE A 277 -6.84 31.27 11.91
N ASP A 278 -7.67 32.02 12.61
CA ASP A 278 -9.01 31.57 13.03
C ASP A 278 -9.97 31.49 11.83
N ILE A 279 -9.84 32.40 10.87
CA ILE A 279 -10.61 32.37 9.62
C ILE A 279 -10.22 31.12 8.78
N TYR A 280 -8.94 30.82 8.65
CA TYR A 280 -8.46 29.62 7.95
C TYR A 280 -8.84 28.32 8.67
N LYS A 281 -8.73 28.28 10.00
CA LYS A 281 -9.22 27.14 10.80
C LYS A 281 -10.71 26.92 10.59
N TYR A 282 -11.49 28.00 10.63
CA TYR A 282 -12.95 27.94 10.44
C TYR A 282 -13.32 27.46 9.04
N HIS A 283 -12.68 27.93 7.99
CA HIS A 283 -12.93 27.48 6.61
C HIS A 283 -12.51 26.03 6.41
N ILE A 284 -11.37 25.59 6.94
CA ILE A 284 -10.93 24.20 6.84
C ILE A 284 -11.86 23.30 7.65
N CYS A 285 -12.21 23.64 8.88
CA CYS A 285 -13.18 22.89 9.68
C CYS A 285 -14.54 22.82 8.98
N ASN A 286 -15.04 23.91 8.41
CA ASN A 286 -16.31 23.92 7.69
C ASN A 286 -16.25 23.07 6.40
N VAL A 287 -15.15 23.09 5.65
CA VAL A 287 -14.95 22.21 4.50
C VAL A 287 -14.93 20.74 4.95
N PHE A 288 -14.20 20.41 6.03
CA PHE A 288 -14.19 19.06 6.61
C PHE A 288 -15.58 18.64 7.12
N ILE A 289 -16.24 19.51 7.86
CA ILE A 289 -17.59 19.25 8.41
C ILE A 289 -18.61 19.12 7.27
N ASN A 290 -18.59 19.99 6.28
CA ASN A 290 -19.52 19.90 5.16
C ASN A 290 -19.29 18.68 4.29
N ILE A 291 -18.03 18.27 4.06
CA ILE A 291 -17.74 17.03 3.34
C ILE A 291 -18.14 15.80 4.15
N THR A 292 -17.94 15.78 5.46
CA THR A 292 -18.40 14.70 6.35
C THR A 292 -19.92 14.69 6.51
N LEU A 293 -20.57 15.85 6.52
CA LEU A 293 -22.03 15.95 6.58
C LEU A 293 -22.71 15.60 5.25
N LEU A 294 -22.19 16.04 4.12
CA LEU A 294 -22.60 15.59 2.79
C LEU A 294 -22.45 14.07 2.64
N TRP A 295 -21.48 13.51 3.34
CA TRP A 295 -21.22 12.09 3.36
C TRP A 295 -22.19 11.31 4.23
N ASN A 296 -22.48 11.78 5.45
CA ASN A 296 -23.40 11.11 6.37
C ASN A 296 -24.89 11.22 5.96
N TYR A 297 -25.30 12.30 5.29
CA TYR A 297 -26.72 12.59 5.07
C TYR A 297 -27.26 12.38 3.66
N GLY A 298 -26.46 12.34 2.62
CA GLY A 298 -27.03 12.33 1.26
C GLY A 298 -26.37 11.39 0.25
N CYS A 299 -25.08 11.25 0.27
CA CYS A 299 -24.37 10.50 -0.75
C CYS A 299 -24.37 8.99 -0.52
N PHE A 300 -24.26 8.52 0.73
CA PHE A 300 -24.16 7.09 1.01
C PHE A 300 -25.43 6.34 0.56
N LYS A 301 -26.60 6.87 0.87
CA LYS A 301 -27.88 6.27 0.46
C LYS A 301 -28.10 6.35 -1.06
N ARG A 302 -27.75 7.45 -1.70
CA ARG A 302 -27.88 7.62 -3.16
C ARG A 302 -26.80 6.88 -3.94
N ILE A 303 -25.56 6.84 -3.45
CA ILE A 303 -24.47 6.11 -4.11
C ILE A 303 -24.70 4.61 -4.00
N CYS A 304 -25.13 4.09 -2.84
CA CYS A 304 -25.53 2.69 -2.72
C CYS A 304 -26.71 2.35 -3.65
N THR A 305 -27.71 3.27 -3.76
CA THR A 305 -28.84 3.06 -4.67
C THR A 305 -28.41 3.10 -6.15
N ILE A 306 -27.49 3.97 -6.51
CA ILE A 306 -26.96 4.06 -7.89
C ILE A 306 -26.08 2.82 -8.21
N ILE A 307 -25.30 2.33 -7.28
CA ILE A 307 -24.50 1.10 -7.45
C ILE A 307 -25.40 -0.13 -7.57
N LEU A 308 -26.43 -0.20 -6.75
CA LEU A 308 -27.46 -1.25 -6.83
C LEU A 308 -28.30 -1.15 -8.13
N TRP A 309 -28.51 0.06 -8.66
CA TRP A 309 -29.25 0.28 -9.92
C TRP A 309 -28.37 0.05 -11.16
N CYS A 310 -27.06 0.25 -11.07
CA CYS A 310 -26.12 -0.03 -12.17
C CYS A 310 -25.71 -1.52 -12.29
N GLY A 311 -26.36 -2.42 -11.54
CA GLY A 311 -26.24 -3.87 -11.75
C GLY A 311 -25.12 -4.55 -10.95
N LEU A 312 -24.92 -4.11 -9.73
CA LEU A 312 -24.30 -4.96 -8.70
C LEU A 312 -25.36 -5.78 -7.98
#